data_42bb6def36c48d5e12695cb5faa31ba7
#
_entry.id   42bb6def36c48d5e12695cb5faa31ba7
#
_cell.length_a   1.000
_cell.length_b   1.000
_cell.length_c   1.000
_cell.angle_alpha   90.00
_cell.angle_beta   90.00
_cell.angle_gamma   90.00
#
_symmetry.space_group_name_H-M   'P 1'
#
loop_
_entity.id
_entity.type
_entity.pdbx_description
1 polymer ?
#
loop_
_entity_poly.entity_id
_entity_poly.type
_entity_poly.pdbx_seq_one_letter_code
_entity_poly.pdbx_strand_id
1 'polypeptide(L)'
;MRRRSSLGLRNTRKQVNGANLRHYRLRGTGETTTPSVLFEVKLELQDVRTGYRGSDQGCFRGTWLEDAELHWTKDMVEWVHLEELEECPPPRPLSWPDSLDDKIIHYVMQQYRARIWKNPEIQLYSGPRESREEFLERCREHLYVARVAEWKQVTDVLHHRTLELEKRLLDIADKEDIELRVRRMSLIKTLFWNLKEDWNRLFVPEGPPLSLTEKIARVPVDPDLQEEVETFWQDLVSRYNGIQRKYEQDAASIEPHEVNVSRSQVEISSRGVFWS
;
A
#
# COMPACT_ATOMS: atom_id res chain seq x y z
N MET A 1 43.33 -12.79 42.42
CA MET A 1 42.98 -14.03 41.70
C MET A 1 41.49 -14.04 41.42
N ARG A 2 41.05 -13.67 40.19
CA ARG A 2 39.64 -13.78 39.72
C ARG A 2 39.67 -14.69 38.51
N ARG A 3 39.05 -15.85 38.62
CA ARG A 3 38.88 -16.82 37.53
C ARG A 3 37.85 -16.28 36.52
N ARG A 4 38.26 -16.12 35.27
CA ARG A 4 37.39 -15.91 34.15
C ARG A 4 36.81 -17.27 33.72
N SER A 5 35.51 -17.46 33.91
CA SER A 5 34.76 -18.56 33.34
C SER A 5 34.44 -18.24 31.88
N SER A 6 35.06 -18.96 30.95
CA SER A 6 34.74 -18.99 29.54
C SER A 6 33.41 -19.73 29.33
N LEU A 7 32.35 -19.01 29.05
CA LEU A 7 31.11 -19.59 28.54
C LEU A 7 31.37 -20.10 27.11
N GLY A 8 31.58 -21.38 26.99
CA GLY A 8 31.64 -22.08 25.72
C GLY A 8 30.25 -22.10 25.08
N LEU A 9 30.06 -21.30 24.03
CA LEU A 9 28.97 -21.42 23.10
C LEU A 9 29.09 -22.78 22.40
N ARG A 10 28.38 -23.78 22.91
CA ARG A 10 28.16 -25.03 22.18
C ARG A 10 27.22 -24.73 21.00
N ASN A 11 27.84 -24.57 19.84
CA ASN A 11 27.13 -24.69 18.56
C ASN A 11 26.60 -26.14 18.47
N THR A 12 25.39 -26.37 18.92
CA THR A 12 24.66 -27.59 18.61
C THR A 12 24.23 -27.53 17.14
N ARG A 13 25.14 -27.93 16.24
CA ARG A 13 24.76 -28.36 14.88
C ARG A 13 23.80 -29.52 15.06
N LYS A 14 22.52 -29.27 14.89
CA LYS A 14 21.52 -30.33 14.69
C LYS A 14 21.87 -30.99 13.37
N GLN A 15 22.48 -32.17 13.41
CA GLN A 15 22.49 -33.07 12.26
C GLN A 15 21.03 -33.33 11.86
N VAL A 16 20.66 -32.89 10.67
CA VAL A 16 19.37 -33.26 10.06
C VAL A 16 19.54 -34.70 9.61
N ASN A 17 19.25 -35.64 10.52
CA ASN A 17 19.18 -37.06 10.15
C ASN A 17 18.15 -37.22 9.05
N GLY A 18 18.45 -38.00 7.99
CA GLY A 18 17.64 -38.20 6.80
C GLY A 18 16.21 -38.68 6.99
N ALA A 19 15.76 -38.84 8.25
CA ALA A 19 14.41 -39.28 8.63
C ALA A 19 13.30 -38.24 8.40
N ASN A 20 13.62 -36.96 8.12
CA ASN A 20 12.63 -35.89 7.96
C ASN A 20 12.65 -35.24 6.56
N LEU A 21 13.27 -35.88 5.56
CA LEU A 21 13.29 -35.37 4.21
C LEU A 21 11.98 -35.73 3.50
N ARG A 22 11.20 -34.74 3.09
CA ARG A 22 9.96 -34.97 2.32
C ARG A 22 10.29 -35.15 0.86
N HIS A 23 9.57 -36.02 0.17
CA HIS A 23 9.76 -36.31 -1.24
C HIS A 23 8.49 -35.94 -2.01
N TYR A 24 8.66 -35.28 -3.15
CA TYR A 24 7.57 -34.73 -3.94
C TYR A 24 7.74 -35.07 -5.42
N ARG A 25 6.62 -35.10 -6.15
CA ARG A 25 6.58 -35.13 -7.62
C ARG A 25 5.42 -34.26 -8.13
N LEU A 26 5.39 -33.97 -9.40
CA LEU A 26 4.21 -33.37 -10.02
C LEU A 26 3.04 -34.35 -10.00
N ARG A 27 1.85 -33.83 -9.75
CA ARG A 27 0.62 -34.64 -9.78
C ARG A 27 0.40 -35.23 -11.17
N GLY A 28 0.17 -36.54 -11.22
CA GLY A 28 -0.13 -37.26 -12.46
C GLY A 28 1.09 -37.62 -13.32
N THR A 29 2.30 -37.43 -12.84
CA THR A 29 3.53 -37.92 -13.50
C THR A 29 3.81 -39.37 -13.06
N GLY A 30 4.35 -40.19 -13.99
CA GLY A 30 4.79 -41.57 -13.72
C GLY A 30 6.03 -41.65 -12.85
N GLU A 31 6.73 -42.80 -12.90
CA GLU A 31 8.01 -42.97 -12.19
C GLU A 31 9.06 -41.99 -12.69
N THR A 32 9.57 -41.20 -11.77
CA THR A 32 10.59 -40.17 -11.99
C THR A 32 11.81 -40.53 -11.16
N THR A 33 13.02 -40.35 -11.72
CA THR A 33 14.27 -40.80 -11.12
C THR A 33 15.30 -39.72 -10.87
N THR A 34 15.12 -38.55 -11.45
CA THR A 34 16.06 -37.43 -11.31
C THR A 34 15.74 -36.59 -10.10
N PRO A 35 16.62 -36.48 -9.10
CA PRO A 35 16.36 -35.67 -7.93
C PRO A 35 16.66 -34.21 -8.18
N SER A 36 15.81 -33.33 -7.64
CA SER A 36 16.05 -31.91 -7.49
C SER A 36 15.85 -31.50 -6.02
N VAL A 37 16.52 -30.46 -5.58
CA VAL A 37 16.32 -29.92 -4.24
C VAL A 37 15.02 -29.15 -4.23
N LEU A 38 14.16 -29.42 -3.26
CA LEU A 38 12.98 -28.59 -2.96
C LEU A 38 13.19 -27.94 -1.60
N PHE A 39 13.06 -26.62 -1.56
CA PHE A 39 13.19 -25.90 -0.29
C PHE A 39 12.19 -24.78 -0.18
N GLU A 40 11.72 -24.57 1.02
CA GLU A 40 10.87 -23.45 1.37
C GLU A 40 11.62 -22.50 2.28
N VAL A 41 11.58 -21.21 1.98
CA VAL A 41 12.23 -20.18 2.79
C VAL A 41 11.19 -19.19 3.30
N LYS A 42 11.41 -18.76 4.53
CA LYS A 42 10.77 -17.59 5.12
C LYS A 42 11.79 -16.48 5.22
N LEU A 43 11.38 -15.30 4.86
CA LEU A 43 12.21 -14.11 4.82
C LEU A 43 11.64 -13.06 5.77
N GLU A 44 12.46 -12.59 6.69
CA GLU A 44 12.16 -11.42 7.49
C GLU A 44 12.81 -10.21 6.83
N LEU A 45 11.99 -9.41 6.15
CA LEU A 45 12.45 -8.23 5.42
C LEU A 45 12.55 -7.06 6.39
N GLN A 46 13.74 -6.52 6.56
CA GLN A 46 13.97 -5.36 7.41
C GLN A 46 14.98 -4.41 6.75
N ASP A 47 14.58 -3.16 6.58
CA ASP A 47 15.49 -2.08 6.23
C ASP A 47 15.60 -1.10 7.41
N VAL A 48 16.74 -1.12 8.08
CA VAL A 48 17.00 -0.30 9.29
C VAL A 48 16.98 1.20 8.97
N ARG A 49 17.36 1.59 7.73
CA ARG A 49 17.41 3.01 7.31
C ARG A 49 16.04 3.62 7.15
N THR A 50 15.09 2.83 6.68
CA THR A 50 13.72 3.28 6.41
C THR A 50 12.73 2.86 7.49
N GLY A 51 13.13 1.97 8.41
CA GLY A 51 12.25 1.38 9.41
C GLY A 51 11.28 0.33 8.85
N TYR A 52 11.41 -0.02 7.57
CA TYR A 52 10.55 -1.03 6.94
C TYR A 52 10.69 -2.39 7.63
N ARG A 53 9.57 -3.06 7.83
CA ARG A 53 9.48 -4.45 8.30
C ARG A 53 8.40 -5.17 7.51
N GLY A 54 8.74 -6.34 7.01
CA GLY A 54 7.82 -7.21 6.27
C GLY A 54 8.29 -8.65 6.35
N SER A 55 7.49 -9.55 5.81
CA SER A 55 7.86 -10.95 5.66
C SER A 55 7.44 -11.46 4.30
N ASP A 56 8.21 -12.38 3.75
CA ASP A 56 7.86 -13.11 2.55
C ASP A 56 8.19 -14.59 2.72
N GLN A 57 7.60 -15.44 1.89
CA GLN A 57 7.90 -16.87 1.86
C GLN A 57 7.84 -17.36 0.43
N GLY A 58 8.65 -18.38 0.14
CA GLY A 58 8.66 -18.97 -1.18
C GLY A 58 9.11 -20.40 -1.18
N CYS A 59 8.62 -21.18 -2.15
CA CYS A 59 9.06 -22.54 -2.41
C CYS A 59 9.83 -22.55 -3.73
N PHE A 60 10.99 -23.20 -3.72
CA PHE A 60 11.90 -23.22 -4.84
C PHE A 60 12.36 -24.65 -5.11
N ARG A 61 12.51 -24.96 -6.41
CA ARG A 61 13.16 -26.16 -6.89
C ARG A 61 14.53 -25.78 -7.44
N GLY A 62 15.57 -26.44 -6.98
CA GLY A 62 16.92 -26.22 -7.44
C GLY A 62 17.57 -27.52 -7.94
N THR A 63 18.55 -27.40 -8.81
CA THR A 63 19.35 -28.53 -9.25
C THR A 63 20.03 -29.22 -8.06
N TRP A 64 20.02 -30.55 -8.02
CA TRP A 64 20.70 -31.29 -6.96
C TRP A 64 22.22 -31.09 -7.06
N LEU A 65 22.82 -30.57 -6.00
CA LEU A 65 24.25 -30.30 -5.92
C LEU A 65 24.89 -31.26 -4.90
N GLU A 66 25.71 -32.18 -5.37
CA GLU A 66 26.54 -33.08 -4.54
C GLU A 66 27.86 -32.43 -4.14
N ASP A 67 28.39 -31.54 -5.02
CA ASP A 67 29.64 -30.84 -4.79
C ASP A 67 29.48 -29.61 -3.90
N ALA A 68 30.34 -29.49 -2.89
CA ALA A 68 30.36 -28.36 -1.96
C ALA A 68 30.79 -27.04 -2.62
N GLU A 69 31.59 -27.10 -3.70
CA GLU A 69 32.11 -25.92 -4.39
C GLU A 69 31.13 -25.37 -5.46
N LEU A 70 30.11 -26.14 -5.84
CA LEU A 70 29.11 -25.69 -6.80
C LEU A 70 28.19 -24.64 -6.21
N HIS A 71 28.04 -23.50 -6.92
CA HIS A 71 27.09 -22.44 -6.57
C HIS A 71 25.90 -22.49 -7.50
N TRP A 72 24.70 -22.24 -6.95
CA TRP A 72 23.52 -22.07 -7.79
C TRP A 72 23.58 -20.75 -8.55
N THR A 73 23.31 -20.84 -9.82
CA THR A 73 23.02 -19.70 -10.69
C THR A 73 21.50 -19.51 -10.79
N LYS A 74 21.08 -18.39 -11.34
CA LYS A 74 19.66 -18.07 -11.51
C LYS A 74 18.92 -19.11 -12.37
N ASP A 75 19.60 -19.71 -13.32
CA ASP A 75 19.03 -20.73 -14.24
C ASP A 75 18.91 -22.12 -13.60
N MET A 76 19.52 -22.33 -12.44
CA MET A 76 19.50 -23.61 -11.71
C MET A 76 18.40 -23.69 -10.66
N VAL A 77 17.68 -22.60 -10.41
CA VAL A 77 16.64 -22.51 -9.38
C VAL A 77 15.41 -21.85 -9.97
N GLU A 78 14.27 -22.49 -9.78
CA GLU A 78 12.99 -21.99 -10.23
C GLU A 78 11.98 -21.92 -9.07
N TRP A 79 11.01 -21.04 -9.21
CA TRP A 79 9.86 -20.95 -8.30
C TRP A 79 8.89 -22.10 -8.57
N VAL A 80 8.31 -22.67 -7.51
CA VAL A 80 7.32 -23.77 -7.61
C VAL A 80 6.10 -23.46 -6.75
N HIS A 81 4.92 -23.84 -7.25
CA HIS A 81 3.70 -23.80 -6.47
C HIS A 81 3.51 -25.15 -5.77
N LEU A 82 3.47 -25.14 -4.42
CA LEU A 82 3.28 -26.37 -3.63
C LEU A 82 2.00 -27.12 -3.98
N GLU A 83 0.97 -26.43 -4.43
CA GLU A 83 -0.32 -27.01 -4.80
C GLU A 83 -0.25 -27.97 -5.99
N GLU A 84 0.77 -27.82 -6.84
CA GLU A 84 1.01 -28.69 -7.99
C GLU A 84 1.76 -29.98 -7.63
N LEU A 85 2.25 -30.06 -6.39
CA LEU A 85 3.05 -31.18 -5.91
C LEU A 85 2.23 -32.18 -5.11
N GLU A 86 2.66 -33.45 -5.16
CA GLU A 86 2.16 -34.50 -4.28
C GLU A 86 3.34 -35.19 -3.59
N GLU A 87 3.14 -35.58 -2.33
CA GLU A 87 4.13 -36.38 -1.61
C GLU A 87 4.22 -37.78 -2.23
N CYS A 88 5.42 -38.29 -2.38
CA CYS A 88 5.66 -39.62 -2.91
C CYS A 88 6.73 -40.36 -2.09
N PRO A 89 6.76 -41.73 -2.12
CA PRO A 89 7.87 -42.46 -1.54
C PRO A 89 9.16 -42.20 -2.36
N PRO A 90 10.34 -42.17 -1.70
CA PRO A 90 11.58 -41.97 -2.41
C PRO A 90 11.91 -43.14 -3.32
N PRO A 91 12.19 -42.93 -4.62
CA PRO A 91 12.66 -43.98 -5.51
C PRO A 91 13.98 -44.62 -5.07
N ARG A 92 14.82 -43.83 -4.42
CA ARG A 92 16.07 -44.24 -3.79
C ARG A 92 16.35 -43.43 -2.52
N PRO A 93 17.11 -43.97 -1.57
CA PRO A 93 17.51 -43.19 -0.39
C PRO A 93 18.47 -42.06 -0.81
N LEU A 94 18.16 -40.85 -0.34
CA LEU A 94 18.99 -39.67 -0.47
C LEU A 94 19.21 -39.02 0.90
N SER A 95 20.39 -38.48 1.10
CA SER A 95 20.71 -37.69 2.29
C SER A 95 20.86 -36.23 1.89
N TRP A 96 20.36 -35.33 2.72
CA TRP A 96 20.55 -33.90 2.54
C TRP A 96 22.02 -33.53 2.80
N PRO A 97 22.73 -32.92 1.81
CA PRO A 97 24.12 -32.53 2.00
C PRO A 97 24.27 -31.46 3.08
N ASP A 98 25.24 -31.61 3.99
CA ASP A 98 25.45 -30.65 5.12
C ASP A 98 25.70 -29.21 4.67
N SER A 99 26.31 -29.01 3.50
CA SER A 99 26.60 -27.69 2.93
C SER A 99 25.42 -27.05 2.19
N LEU A 100 24.33 -27.79 1.96
CA LEU A 100 23.25 -27.35 1.09
C LEU A 100 22.45 -26.21 1.67
N ASP A 101 22.24 -26.20 2.98
CA ASP A 101 21.57 -25.08 3.67
C ASP A 101 22.33 -23.76 3.48
N ASP A 102 23.65 -23.78 3.60
CA ASP A 102 24.50 -22.60 3.40
C ASP A 102 24.43 -22.11 1.94
N LYS A 103 24.37 -23.04 0.98
CA LYS A 103 24.19 -22.69 -0.45
C LYS A 103 22.84 -22.07 -0.73
N ILE A 104 21.76 -22.61 -0.13
CA ILE A 104 20.40 -22.04 -0.23
C ILE A 104 20.41 -20.62 0.30
N ILE A 105 20.90 -20.43 1.52
CA ILE A 105 20.95 -19.11 2.14
C ILE A 105 21.77 -18.13 1.28
N HIS A 106 22.92 -18.55 0.82
CA HIS A 106 23.79 -17.73 -0.03
C HIS A 106 23.11 -17.33 -1.35
N TYR A 107 22.45 -18.29 -2.01
CA TYR A 107 21.66 -18.04 -3.22
C TYR A 107 20.56 -17.01 -2.97
N VAL A 108 19.77 -17.21 -1.91
CA VAL A 108 18.67 -16.29 -1.54
C VAL A 108 19.22 -14.89 -1.28
N MET A 109 20.29 -14.75 -0.52
CA MET A 109 20.91 -13.45 -0.26
C MET A 109 21.41 -12.73 -1.51
N GLN A 110 21.88 -13.47 -2.50
CA GLN A 110 22.40 -12.89 -3.73
C GLN A 110 21.32 -12.56 -4.76
N GLN A 111 20.32 -13.42 -4.90
CA GLN A 111 19.36 -13.36 -5.99
C GLN A 111 18.03 -12.75 -5.58
N TYR A 112 17.64 -12.88 -4.31
CA TYR A 112 16.39 -12.33 -3.82
C TYR A 112 16.52 -10.84 -3.53
N ARG A 113 15.65 -10.07 -4.16
CA ARG A 113 15.44 -8.65 -3.90
C ARG A 113 13.94 -8.44 -3.73
N ALA A 114 13.53 -8.10 -2.53
CA ALA A 114 12.14 -7.70 -2.34
C ALA A 114 11.93 -6.34 -3.00
N ARG A 115 11.16 -6.33 -4.08
CA ARG A 115 10.69 -5.10 -4.71
C ARG A 115 9.36 -4.74 -4.09
N ILE A 116 9.34 -3.63 -3.39
CA ILE A 116 8.16 -3.09 -2.73
C ILE A 116 7.90 -1.68 -3.25
N TRP A 117 6.74 -1.17 -2.96
CA TRP A 117 6.38 0.21 -3.23
C TRP A 117 6.51 1.04 -1.96
N LYS A 118 6.96 2.26 -2.10
CA LYS A 118 7.05 3.24 -1.03
C LYS A 118 6.31 4.50 -1.43
N ASN A 119 5.55 5.07 -0.51
CA ASN A 119 5.04 6.42 -0.63
C ASN A 119 5.80 7.31 0.36
N PRO A 120 6.70 8.21 -0.11
CA PRO A 120 7.53 9.04 0.76
C PRO A 120 6.75 10.11 1.52
N GLU A 121 5.63 10.61 0.96
CA GLU A 121 4.83 11.67 1.57
C GLU A 121 4.16 11.23 2.87
N ILE A 122 3.70 9.97 2.91
CA ILE A 122 3.02 9.40 4.06
C ILE A 122 3.85 8.34 4.78
N GLN A 123 5.08 8.09 4.33
CA GLN A 123 6.00 7.08 4.86
C GLN A 123 5.40 5.67 4.97
N LEU A 124 4.57 5.33 3.98
CA LEU A 124 3.92 4.02 3.89
C LEU A 124 4.69 3.12 2.92
N TYR A 125 4.70 1.82 3.21
CA TYR A 125 5.35 0.80 2.38
C TYR A 125 4.38 -0.31 2.03
N SER A 126 4.54 -0.87 0.82
CA SER A 126 3.76 -2.04 0.41
C SER A 126 4.25 -3.32 1.05
N GLY A 127 3.42 -4.36 1.01
CA GLY A 127 3.85 -5.73 1.19
C GLY A 127 4.73 -6.20 0.02
N PRO A 128 5.49 -7.32 0.19
CA PRO A 128 6.41 -7.83 -0.84
C PRO A 128 5.74 -8.28 -2.13
N ARG A 129 4.43 -8.58 -2.09
CA ARG A 129 3.64 -9.09 -3.23
C ARG A 129 2.46 -8.19 -3.57
N GLU A 130 2.34 -7.08 -2.89
CA GLU A 130 1.28 -6.12 -3.14
C GLU A 130 1.53 -5.41 -4.48
N SER A 131 0.54 -5.41 -5.35
CA SER A 131 0.62 -4.68 -6.62
C SER A 131 0.67 -3.16 -6.38
N ARG A 132 1.10 -2.42 -7.40
CA ARG A 132 1.14 -0.96 -7.32
C ARG A 132 -0.26 -0.37 -7.14
N GLU A 133 -1.25 -0.97 -7.77
CA GLU A 133 -2.65 -0.58 -7.73
C GLU A 133 -3.27 -0.82 -6.35
N GLU A 134 -3.05 -1.98 -5.74
CA GLU A 134 -3.49 -2.28 -4.37
C GLU A 134 -2.83 -1.34 -3.36
N PHE A 135 -1.54 -1.08 -3.52
CA PHE A 135 -0.82 -0.14 -2.68
C PHE A 135 -1.33 1.29 -2.82
N LEU A 136 -1.64 1.75 -4.03
CA LEU A 136 -2.24 3.06 -4.28
C LEU A 136 -3.58 3.22 -3.55
N GLU A 137 -4.43 2.19 -3.60
CA GLU A 137 -5.72 2.22 -2.90
C GLU A 137 -5.52 2.31 -1.39
N ARG A 138 -4.59 1.57 -0.84
CA ARG A 138 -4.24 1.65 0.59
C ARG A 138 -3.65 3.01 0.98
N CYS A 139 -2.91 3.68 0.10
CA CYS A 139 -2.48 5.06 0.30
C CYS A 139 -3.67 6.03 0.36
N ARG A 140 -4.66 5.87 -0.51
CA ARG A 140 -5.90 6.65 -0.50
C ARG A 140 -6.69 6.46 0.79
N GLU A 141 -6.86 5.20 1.22
CA GLU A 141 -7.51 4.87 2.49
C GLU A 141 -6.78 5.51 3.69
N HIS A 142 -5.45 5.44 3.70
CA HIS A 142 -4.64 6.04 4.77
C HIS A 142 -4.81 7.56 4.85
N LEU A 143 -4.90 8.23 3.71
CA LEU A 143 -5.08 9.67 3.59
C LEU A 143 -6.52 10.14 3.82
N TYR A 144 -7.49 9.23 3.74
CA TYR A 144 -8.92 9.56 3.82
C TYR A 144 -9.29 10.35 5.07
N VAL A 145 -8.82 9.91 6.24
CA VAL A 145 -9.15 10.56 7.52
C VAL A 145 -8.59 11.97 7.58
N ALA A 146 -7.36 12.18 7.12
CA ALA A 146 -6.72 13.50 7.08
C ALA A 146 -7.45 14.42 6.08
N ARG A 147 -7.83 13.89 4.91
CA ARG A 147 -8.60 14.62 3.89
C ARG A 147 -9.94 15.08 4.43
N VAL A 148 -10.68 14.20 5.10
CA VAL A 148 -11.98 14.54 5.71
C VAL A 148 -11.82 15.58 6.81
N ALA A 149 -10.79 15.48 7.65
CA ALA A 149 -10.52 16.46 8.71
C ALA A 149 -10.17 17.84 8.13
N GLU A 150 -9.30 17.93 7.13
CA GLU A 150 -8.97 19.19 6.45
C GLU A 150 -10.21 19.78 5.75
N TRP A 151 -10.98 18.93 5.09
CA TRP A 151 -12.22 19.34 4.46
C TRP A 151 -13.22 19.91 5.47
N LYS A 152 -13.39 19.27 6.62
CA LYS A 152 -14.28 19.76 7.68
C LYS A 152 -13.88 21.14 8.17
N GLN A 153 -12.58 21.40 8.39
CA GLN A 153 -12.09 22.73 8.78
C GLN A 153 -12.43 23.80 7.74
N VAL A 154 -12.21 23.48 6.45
CA VAL A 154 -12.55 24.41 5.36
C VAL A 154 -14.06 24.65 5.30
N THR A 155 -14.86 23.60 5.48
CA THR A 155 -16.34 23.68 5.47
C THR A 155 -16.85 24.56 6.60
N ASP A 156 -16.29 24.43 7.81
CA ASP A 156 -16.69 25.24 8.96
C ASP A 156 -16.41 26.74 8.72
N VAL A 157 -15.23 27.08 8.16
CA VAL A 157 -14.87 28.46 7.79
C VAL A 157 -15.81 29.00 6.71
N LEU A 158 -16.07 28.21 5.68
CA LEU A 158 -16.94 28.62 4.57
C LEU A 158 -18.39 28.77 5.00
N HIS A 159 -18.88 27.91 5.91
CA HIS A 159 -20.20 28.05 6.50
C HIS A 159 -20.36 29.38 7.26
N HIS A 160 -19.33 29.76 8.03
CA HIS A 160 -19.33 31.03 8.75
C HIS A 160 -19.36 32.22 7.78
N ARG A 161 -18.54 32.20 6.75
CA ARG A 161 -18.53 33.23 5.68
C ARG A 161 -19.87 33.31 4.95
N THR A 162 -20.53 32.18 4.72
CA THR A 162 -21.85 32.11 4.09
C THR A 162 -22.89 32.85 4.94
N LEU A 163 -22.89 32.64 6.25
CA LEU A 163 -23.80 33.31 7.17
C LEU A 163 -23.52 34.83 7.24
N GLU A 164 -22.25 35.22 7.25
CA GLU A 164 -21.87 36.65 7.22
C GLU A 164 -22.29 37.33 5.93
N LEU A 165 -22.11 36.68 4.79
CA LEU A 165 -22.54 37.17 3.49
C LEU A 165 -24.08 37.30 3.42
N GLU A 166 -24.80 36.25 3.81
CA GLU A 166 -26.27 36.28 3.88
C GLU A 166 -26.77 37.47 4.71
N LYS A 167 -26.20 37.67 5.93
CA LYS A 167 -26.55 38.75 6.83
C LYS A 167 -26.28 40.11 6.18
N ARG A 168 -25.11 40.33 5.61
CA ARG A 168 -24.74 41.58 4.94
C ARG A 168 -25.67 41.93 3.79
N LEU A 169 -26.03 40.95 2.97
CA LEU A 169 -26.94 41.13 1.85
C LEU A 169 -28.37 41.45 2.32
N LEU A 170 -28.83 40.85 3.42
CA LEU A 170 -30.13 41.16 4.05
C LEU A 170 -30.14 42.59 4.65
N ASP A 171 -29.02 43.02 5.25
CA ASP A 171 -28.86 44.39 5.80
C ASP A 171 -28.90 45.47 4.71
N ILE A 172 -28.34 45.13 3.51
CA ILE A 172 -28.43 46.02 2.34
C ILE A 172 -29.87 46.11 1.83
N ALA A 173 -30.53 44.96 1.67
CA ALA A 173 -31.90 44.89 1.19
C ALA A 173 -32.89 45.60 2.12
N ASP A 174 -32.63 45.64 3.44
CA ASP A 174 -33.52 46.29 4.44
C ASP A 174 -33.54 47.82 4.33
N LYS A 175 -32.54 48.42 3.69
CA LYS A 175 -32.40 49.87 3.45
C LYS A 175 -33.16 50.35 2.23
N GLU A 176 -33.75 49.49 1.44
CA GLU A 176 -34.47 49.79 0.22
C GLU A 176 -35.95 50.04 0.42
N ASP A 177 -36.62 50.56 -0.63
CA ASP A 177 -38.07 50.72 -0.64
C ASP A 177 -38.80 49.36 -0.45
N ILE A 178 -39.95 49.41 0.22
CA ILE A 178 -40.65 48.20 0.70
C ILE A 178 -40.85 47.14 -0.38
N GLU A 179 -41.16 47.52 -1.59
CA GLU A 179 -41.47 46.58 -2.68
C GLU A 179 -40.20 45.87 -3.20
N LEU A 180 -39.12 46.59 -3.38
CA LEU A 180 -37.79 46.07 -3.74
C LEU A 180 -37.20 45.22 -2.63
N ARG A 181 -37.34 45.67 -1.37
CA ARG A 181 -36.88 44.95 -0.17
C ARG A 181 -37.45 43.55 -0.09
N VAL A 182 -38.78 43.40 -0.17
CA VAL A 182 -39.44 42.11 -0.07
C VAL A 182 -38.96 41.15 -1.17
N ARG A 183 -38.83 41.64 -2.37
CA ARG A 183 -38.35 40.83 -3.53
C ARG A 183 -36.89 40.41 -3.36
N ARG A 184 -35.98 41.28 -2.97
CA ARG A 184 -34.58 40.98 -2.74
C ARG A 184 -34.36 40.03 -1.58
N MET A 185 -35.00 40.24 -0.44
CA MET A 185 -34.93 39.34 0.71
C MET A 185 -35.39 37.93 0.36
N SER A 186 -36.41 37.79 -0.45
CA SER A 186 -36.87 36.48 -0.93
C SER A 186 -35.84 35.81 -1.82
N LEU A 187 -35.21 36.55 -2.76
CA LEU A 187 -34.17 36.03 -3.63
C LEU A 187 -32.92 35.61 -2.86
N ILE A 188 -32.45 36.41 -1.90
CA ILE A 188 -31.31 36.12 -1.04
C ILE A 188 -31.56 34.83 -0.23
N LYS A 189 -32.72 34.75 0.45
CA LYS A 189 -33.08 33.54 1.22
C LYS A 189 -33.14 32.29 0.36
N THR A 190 -33.69 32.39 -0.86
CA THR A 190 -33.74 31.26 -1.80
C THR A 190 -32.36 30.84 -2.26
N LEU A 191 -31.50 31.81 -2.56
CA LEU A 191 -30.12 31.54 -2.98
C LEU A 191 -29.33 30.76 -1.88
N PHE A 192 -29.39 31.27 -0.65
CA PHE A 192 -28.65 30.64 0.47
C PHE A 192 -29.28 29.33 0.91
N TRP A 193 -30.61 29.17 0.78
CA TRP A 193 -31.25 27.88 0.97
C TRP A 193 -30.75 26.83 -0.03
N ASN A 194 -30.72 27.16 -1.32
CA ASN A 194 -30.21 26.27 -2.36
C ASN A 194 -28.72 25.97 -2.17
N LEU A 195 -27.92 26.94 -1.78
CA LEU A 195 -26.50 26.75 -1.44
C LEU A 195 -26.32 25.75 -0.28
N LYS A 196 -27.15 25.82 0.77
CA LYS A 196 -27.10 24.90 1.91
C LYS A 196 -27.53 23.48 1.54
N GLU A 197 -28.59 23.33 0.71
CA GLU A 197 -29.02 22.01 0.23
C GLU A 197 -27.99 21.37 -0.72
N ASP A 198 -27.46 22.16 -1.65
CA ASP A 198 -26.45 21.67 -2.58
C ASP A 198 -25.10 21.42 -1.90
N TRP A 199 -24.81 22.10 -0.79
CA TRP A 199 -23.58 21.93 -0.03
C TRP A 199 -23.32 20.48 0.35
N ASN A 200 -24.29 19.82 0.93
CA ASN A 200 -24.18 18.42 1.35
C ASN A 200 -24.13 17.42 0.19
N ARG A 201 -24.55 17.84 -1.00
CA ARG A 201 -24.52 17.02 -2.22
C ARG A 201 -23.24 17.19 -3.03
N LEU A 202 -22.71 18.41 -3.09
CA LEU A 202 -21.58 18.78 -3.93
C LEU A 202 -20.24 18.51 -3.24
N PHE A 203 -20.21 18.65 -1.92
CA PHE A 203 -18.99 18.57 -1.14
C PHE A 203 -18.88 17.25 -0.37
N VAL A 204 -18.91 16.16 -1.13
CA VAL A 204 -18.59 14.84 -0.59
C VAL A 204 -17.08 14.66 -0.66
N PRO A 205 -16.41 14.15 0.38
CA PRO A 205 -14.95 13.96 0.39
C PRO A 205 -14.40 13.17 -0.81
N GLU A 206 -15.23 12.31 -1.40
CA GLU A 206 -14.91 11.48 -2.57
C GLU A 206 -15.58 11.96 -3.87
N GLY A 207 -16.14 13.16 -3.85
CA GLY A 207 -16.85 13.71 -5.00
C GLY A 207 -15.91 14.04 -6.16
N PRO A 208 -16.43 14.06 -7.38
CA PRO A 208 -15.66 14.49 -8.56
C PRO A 208 -15.28 15.97 -8.42
N PRO A 209 -14.24 16.42 -9.15
CA PRO A 209 -13.90 17.83 -9.23
C PRO A 209 -15.13 18.66 -9.66
N LEU A 210 -15.37 19.77 -8.97
CA LEU A 210 -16.52 20.63 -9.25
C LEU A 210 -16.21 21.57 -10.40
N SER A 211 -17.14 21.73 -11.32
CA SER A 211 -17.08 22.76 -12.36
C SER A 211 -17.89 23.99 -11.96
N LEU A 212 -17.32 25.16 -12.27
CA LEU A 212 -17.89 26.47 -11.92
C LEU A 212 -19.20 26.80 -12.66
N THR A 213 -19.53 26.09 -13.73
CA THR A 213 -20.41 26.60 -14.77
C THR A 213 -21.89 26.32 -14.59
N GLU A 214 -22.33 25.45 -13.69
CA GLU A 214 -23.70 24.92 -13.81
C GLU A 214 -24.78 25.56 -12.93
N LYS A 215 -24.48 26.27 -11.86
CA LYS A 215 -25.53 26.66 -10.89
C LYS A 215 -25.70 28.13 -10.56
N ILE A 216 -24.68 28.95 -10.69
CA ILE A 216 -24.79 30.39 -10.34
C ILE A 216 -25.59 31.18 -11.40
N ALA A 217 -25.56 30.77 -12.64
CA ALA A 217 -26.20 31.47 -13.77
C ALA A 217 -27.74 31.54 -13.72
N ARG A 218 -28.39 30.91 -12.76
CA ARG A 218 -29.86 30.79 -12.74
C ARG A 218 -30.59 31.71 -11.74
N VAL A 219 -29.88 32.49 -10.95
CA VAL A 219 -30.53 33.40 -10.01
C VAL A 219 -30.39 34.83 -10.54
N PRO A 220 -31.48 35.51 -10.94
CA PRO A 220 -31.42 36.91 -11.33
C PRO A 220 -31.19 37.75 -10.05
N VAL A 221 -29.91 38.01 -9.76
CA VAL A 221 -29.47 38.84 -8.65
C VAL A 221 -28.98 40.17 -9.25
N ASP A 222 -29.05 41.25 -8.45
CA ASP A 222 -28.42 42.51 -8.74
C ASP A 222 -26.95 42.28 -9.12
N PRO A 223 -26.39 43.02 -10.13
CA PRO A 223 -25.03 42.82 -10.59
C PRO A 223 -23.98 42.85 -9.48
N ASP A 224 -24.12 43.74 -8.49
CA ASP A 224 -23.17 43.88 -7.37
C ASP A 224 -23.22 42.64 -6.44
N LEU A 225 -24.40 42.06 -6.23
CA LEU A 225 -24.58 40.86 -5.44
C LEU A 225 -24.10 39.61 -6.20
N GLN A 226 -24.25 39.61 -7.51
CA GLN A 226 -23.77 38.52 -8.37
C GLN A 226 -22.25 38.37 -8.28
N GLU A 227 -21.51 39.48 -8.34
CA GLU A 227 -20.04 39.45 -8.26
C GLU A 227 -19.53 38.88 -6.93
N GLU A 228 -20.13 39.29 -5.79
CA GLU A 228 -19.78 38.76 -4.47
C GLU A 228 -20.06 37.26 -4.33
N VAL A 229 -21.22 36.79 -4.81
CA VAL A 229 -21.60 35.39 -4.79
C VAL A 229 -20.71 34.55 -5.71
N GLU A 230 -20.40 35.06 -6.90
CA GLU A 230 -19.47 34.40 -7.84
C GLU A 230 -18.07 34.25 -7.26
N THR A 231 -17.55 35.33 -6.65
CA THR A 231 -16.23 35.31 -6.00
C THR A 231 -16.19 34.32 -4.85
N PHE A 232 -17.23 34.29 -4.02
CA PHE A 232 -17.36 33.32 -2.94
C PHE A 232 -17.38 31.88 -3.45
N TRP A 233 -18.18 31.62 -4.50
CA TRP A 233 -18.29 30.30 -5.12
C TRP A 233 -16.98 29.84 -5.75
N GLN A 234 -16.26 30.74 -6.42
CA GLN A 234 -14.96 30.48 -7.00
C GLN A 234 -13.92 30.08 -5.94
N ASP A 235 -13.87 30.81 -4.81
CA ASP A 235 -12.97 30.50 -3.69
C ASP A 235 -13.30 29.10 -3.12
N LEU A 236 -14.57 28.80 -2.94
CA LEU A 236 -15.03 27.51 -2.43
C LEU A 236 -14.65 26.33 -3.34
N VAL A 237 -14.95 26.44 -4.64
CA VAL A 237 -14.62 25.40 -5.64
C VAL A 237 -13.10 25.24 -5.77
N SER A 238 -12.35 26.34 -5.72
CA SER A 238 -10.89 26.33 -5.78
C SER A 238 -10.31 25.58 -4.57
N ARG A 239 -10.80 25.83 -3.37
CA ARG A 239 -10.34 25.15 -2.14
C ARG A 239 -10.70 23.67 -2.16
N TYR A 240 -11.94 23.32 -2.53
CA TYR A 240 -12.36 21.94 -2.67
C TYR A 240 -11.48 21.16 -3.64
N ASN A 241 -11.34 21.68 -4.86
CA ASN A 241 -10.52 21.04 -5.88
C ASN A 241 -9.03 21.02 -5.49
N GLY A 242 -8.56 22.00 -4.73
CA GLY A 242 -7.21 22.04 -4.18
C GLY A 242 -6.95 20.89 -3.21
N ILE A 243 -7.88 20.65 -2.28
CA ILE A 243 -7.80 19.52 -1.34
C ILE A 243 -7.82 18.20 -2.10
N GLN A 244 -8.75 18.01 -3.04
CA GLN A 244 -8.83 16.78 -3.83
C GLN A 244 -7.53 16.48 -4.58
N ARG A 245 -6.98 17.48 -5.27
CA ARG A 245 -5.70 17.32 -6.00
C ARG A 245 -4.54 17.01 -5.09
N LYS A 246 -4.42 17.71 -3.95
CA LYS A 246 -3.35 17.47 -2.98
C LYS A 246 -3.34 16.02 -2.53
N TYR A 247 -4.46 15.52 -2.03
CA TYR A 247 -4.52 14.15 -1.52
C TYR A 247 -4.37 13.08 -2.59
N GLU A 248 -4.84 13.32 -3.81
CA GLU A 248 -4.61 12.40 -4.94
C GLU A 248 -3.12 12.42 -5.37
N GLN A 249 -2.47 13.56 -5.36
CA GLN A 249 -1.03 13.68 -5.64
C GLN A 249 -0.20 12.99 -4.55
N ASP A 250 -0.54 13.21 -3.28
CA ASP A 250 0.13 12.57 -2.15
C ASP A 250 -0.03 11.05 -2.21
N ALA A 251 -1.23 10.53 -2.53
CA ALA A 251 -1.48 9.11 -2.71
C ALA A 251 -0.70 8.51 -3.90
N ALA A 252 -0.64 9.24 -5.01
CA ALA A 252 0.01 8.80 -6.24
C ALA A 252 1.55 8.91 -6.22
N SER A 253 2.13 9.52 -5.17
CA SER A 253 3.58 9.65 -4.98
C SER A 253 4.21 8.31 -4.58
N ILE A 254 4.18 7.34 -5.53
CA ILE A 254 4.64 5.97 -5.32
C ILE A 254 5.91 5.72 -6.11
N GLU A 255 6.95 5.29 -5.41
CA GLU A 255 8.25 4.92 -5.98
C GLU A 255 8.63 3.47 -5.64
N PRO A 256 9.39 2.77 -6.51
CA PRO A 256 9.90 1.45 -6.18
C PRO A 256 10.99 1.54 -5.11
N HIS A 257 10.99 0.59 -4.19
CA HIS A 257 12.00 0.44 -3.15
C HIS A 257 12.50 -1.00 -3.10
N GLU A 258 13.81 -1.20 -3.00
CA GLU A 258 14.42 -2.53 -2.91
C GLU A 258 14.93 -2.79 -1.50
N VAL A 259 14.51 -3.93 -0.95
CA VAL A 259 14.98 -4.43 0.35
C VAL A 259 15.87 -5.64 0.13
N ASN A 260 17.11 -5.51 0.56
CA ASN A 260 18.07 -6.61 0.54
C ASN A 260 17.89 -7.50 1.77
N VAL A 261 18.17 -8.78 1.60
CA VAL A 261 18.05 -9.77 2.68
C VAL A 261 19.45 -10.12 3.21
N SER A 262 19.60 -10.14 4.53
CA SER A 262 20.80 -10.61 5.21
C SER A 262 20.65 -12.07 5.66
N ARG A 263 21.79 -12.71 6.00
CA ARG A 263 21.80 -14.12 6.43
C ARG A 263 20.85 -14.41 7.60
N SER A 264 20.80 -13.52 8.59
CA SER A 264 19.96 -13.69 9.78
C SER A 264 18.45 -13.56 9.49
N GLN A 265 18.09 -13.09 8.31
CA GLN A 265 16.71 -12.86 7.87
C GLN A 265 16.19 -13.99 6.97
N VAL A 266 17.02 -15.01 6.68
CA VAL A 266 16.64 -16.16 5.88
C VAL A 266 16.50 -17.40 6.77
N GLU A 267 15.29 -17.96 6.82
CA GLU A 267 15.00 -19.22 7.50
C GLU A 267 14.56 -20.27 6.47
N ILE A 268 15.22 -21.42 6.46
CA ILE A 268 14.77 -22.57 5.68
C ILE A 268 13.70 -23.29 6.50
N SER A 269 12.42 -23.11 6.13
CA SER A 269 11.28 -23.65 6.85
C SER A 269 10.99 -25.11 6.49
N SER A 270 11.32 -25.54 5.27
CA SER A 270 11.11 -26.91 4.81
C SER A 270 12.22 -27.35 3.86
N ARG A 271 12.55 -28.63 3.90
CA ARG A 271 13.54 -29.30 3.04
C ARG A 271 12.89 -30.52 2.40
N GLY A 272 13.10 -30.70 1.13
CA GLY A 272 12.54 -31.82 0.40
C GLY A 272 13.34 -32.15 -0.86
N VAL A 273 12.95 -33.27 -1.47
CA VAL A 273 13.47 -33.69 -2.78
C VAL A 273 12.30 -33.75 -3.74
N PHE A 274 12.47 -33.11 -4.87
CA PHE A 274 11.54 -33.20 -5.98
C PHE A 274 12.10 -34.22 -7.01
N TRP A 275 11.24 -35.10 -7.48
CA TRP A 275 11.56 -36.13 -8.44
C TRP A 275 10.95 -35.78 -9.80
N SER A 276 11.79 -35.66 -10.84
CA SER A 276 11.38 -35.40 -12.24
C SER A 276 11.82 -36.50 -13.19
#